data_ede84229f5ad2c3e4c11ee8177806f14
#
_entry.id   ede84229f5ad2c3e4c11ee8177806f14
#
_cell.length_a   1.000
_cell.length_b   1.000
_cell.length_c   1.000
_cell.angle_alpha   90.00
_cell.angle_beta   90.00
_cell.angle_gamma   90.00
#
_symmetry.space_group_name_H-M   'P 1'
#
loop_
_entity.id
_entity.type
_entity.pdbx_description
1 polymer ?
#
loop_
_entity_poly.entity_id
_entity_poly.type
_entity_poly.pdbx_seq_one_letter_code
_entity_poly.pdbx_strand_id
1 'polypeptide(L)'
;MNGKTAFVLLSGVLSSSLCACVQPPPEAAAPTAPPPPPVAAPAPTPAPVAEPTPSDRWVSIQGATCERLLELSSDDRAAASLFYIGYQAARFGSRAINVAAIPNAEEWAESYCAEHPGRSAVEAFRQAYRQTLR
;
A
#
# COMPACT_ATOMS: atom_id res chain seq x y z
N MET A 1 -42.14 -6.12 -22.88
CA MET A 1 -41.96 -7.58 -22.91
C MET A 1 -41.37 -8.00 -21.57
N ASN A 2 -42.14 -8.76 -20.80
CA ASN A 2 -41.90 -9.11 -19.39
C ASN A 2 -40.88 -10.24 -19.27
N GLY A 3 -39.76 -10.03 -18.60
CA GLY A 3 -38.82 -11.08 -18.21
C GLY A 3 -38.77 -11.19 -16.69
N LYS A 4 -39.64 -12.03 -16.11
CA LYS A 4 -39.55 -12.47 -14.71
C LYS A 4 -38.39 -13.45 -14.60
N THR A 5 -37.37 -13.17 -13.80
CA THR A 5 -36.36 -14.16 -13.47
C THR A 5 -36.38 -14.46 -11.98
N ALA A 6 -36.49 -15.76 -11.71
CA ALA A 6 -36.79 -16.40 -10.46
C ALA A 6 -35.70 -16.22 -9.39
N PHE A 7 -36.17 -16.05 -8.16
CA PHE A 7 -35.44 -16.18 -6.91
C PHE A 7 -35.14 -17.67 -6.67
N VAL A 8 -33.88 -18.02 -6.60
CA VAL A 8 -33.45 -19.32 -6.06
C VAL A 8 -32.85 -19.08 -4.68
N LEU A 9 -33.62 -19.45 -3.67
CA LEU A 9 -33.20 -19.60 -2.29
C LEU A 9 -32.36 -20.88 -2.20
N LEU A 10 -31.08 -20.76 -1.91
CA LEU A 10 -30.26 -21.91 -1.50
C LEU A 10 -29.99 -21.79 0.00
N SER A 11 -30.72 -22.56 0.76
CA SER A 11 -30.44 -22.91 2.17
C SER A 11 -29.23 -23.84 2.17
N GLY A 12 -28.23 -23.54 2.95
CA GLY A 12 -27.01 -24.36 3.05
C GLY A 12 -26.36 -24.29 4.42
N VAL A 13 -26.77 -25.23 5.25
CA VAL A 13 -25.95 -26.05 6.17
C VAL A 13 -25.02 -25.37 7.14
N LEU A 14 -25.44 -25.33 8.41
CA LEU A 14 -24.60 -25.19 9.61
C LEU A 14 -23.63 -26.38 9.70
N SER A 15 -22.34 -26.10 9.59
CA SER A 15 -21.30 -27.05 9.99
C SER A 15 -20.79 -26.68 11.38
N SER A 16 -21.22 -27.46 12.36
CA SER A 16 -20.72 -27.44 13.74
C SER A 16 -19.30 -28.02 13.76
N SER A 17 -18.29 -27.19 13.98
CA SER A 17 -16.92 -27.66 14.24
C SER A 17 -16.76 -28.01 15.72
N LEU A 18 -16.59 -29.31 15.96
CA LEU A 18 -16.18 -29.86 17.27
C LEU A 18 -14.77 -29.37 17.62
N CYS A 19 -14.65 -28.64 18.73
CA CYS A 19 -13.38 -28.39 19.39
C CYS A 19 -12.83 -29.71 19.93
N ALA A 20 -11.86 -30.30 19.25
CA ALA A 20 -11.03 -31.38 19.80
C ALA A 20 -10.02 -30.74 20.77
N CYS A 21 -10.20 -31.02 22.07
CA CYS A 21 -9.19 -30.74 23.08
C CYS A 21 -7.96 -31.62 22.81
N VAL A 22 -6.91 -30.99 22.28
CA VAL A 22 -5.59 -31.64 22.17
C VAL A 22 -4.94 -31.62 23.56
N GLN A 23 -4.78 -32.80 24.13
CA GLN A 23 -4.03 -33.03 25.34
C GLN A 23 -2.54 -32.83 25.07
N PRO A 24 -1.79 -32.07 25.90
CA PRO A 24 -0.36 -31.92 25.67
C PRO A 24 0.36 -33.26 25.91
N PRO A 25 1.35 -33.61 25.11
CA PRO A 25 2.15 -34.81 25.32
C PRO A 25 2.98 -34.73 26.62
N PRO A 26 3.30 -35.86 27.22
CA PRO A 26 4.11 -35.91 28.46
C PRO A 26 5.48 -35.27 28.21
N GLU A 27 5.87 -34.45 29.17
CA GLU A 27 7.11 -33.70 29.26
C GLU A 27 8.29 -34.67 29.20
N ALA A 28 8.94 -34.80 28.06
CA ALA A 28 10.20 -35.50 27.92
C ALA A 28 11.29 -34.65 28.59
N ALA A 29 12.05 -35.28 29.47
CA ALA A 29 13.15 -34.66 30.23
C ALA A 29 14.04 -33.81 29.30
N ALA A 30 14.17 -32.53 29.67
CA ALA A 30 14.95 -31.55 28.92
C ALA A 30 16.43 -31.99 28.84
N PRO A 31 17.03 -32.06 27.64
CA PRO A 31 18.47 -32.18 27.54
C PRO A 31 19.12 -30.91 28.10
N THR A 32 20.15 -31.10 28.92
CA THR A 32 20.95 -30.02 29.53
C THR A 32 21.43 -29.09 28.41
N ALA A 33 20.99 -27.85 28.46
CA ALA A 33 21.33 -26.83 27.46
C ALA A 33 22.85 -26.61 27.45
N PRO A 34 23.49 -26.51 26.27
CA PRO A 34 24.87 -26.12 26.16
C PRO A 34 25.06 -24.68 26.67
N PRO A 35 26.27 -24.38 27.21
CA PRO A 35 26.55 -23.06 27.76
C PRO A 35 26.30 -21.98 26.69
N PRO A 36 25.75 -20.83 27.10
CA PRO A 36 25.47 -19.75 26.14
C PRO A 36 26.78 -19.30 25.46
N PRO A 37 26.72 -19.01 24.14
CA PRO A 37 27.85 -18.45 23.42
C PRO A 37 28.27 -17.09 24.02
N PRO A 38 29.55 -16.71 23.92
CA PRO A 38 30.01 -15.42 24.40
C PRO A 38 29.14 -14.29 23.85
N VAL A 39 28.65 -13.45 24.75
CA VAL A 39 27.87 -12.27 24.38
C VAL A 39 28.77 -11.40 23.48
N ALA A 40 28.44 -11.31 22.21
CA ALA A 40 29.12 -10.41 21.29
C ALA A 40 29.03 -8.97 21.83
N ALA A 41 30.14 -8.26 21.82
CA ALA A 41 30.16 -6.86 22.21
C ALA A 41 29.07 -6.10 21.42
N PRO A 42 28.35 -5.16 22.07
CA PRO A 42 27.32 -4.39 21.38
C PRO A 42 27.94 -3.69 20.16
N ALA A 43 27.32 -3.88 19.02
CA ALA A 43 27.70 -3.18 17.80
C ALA A 43 27.63 -1.67 18.04
N PRO A 44 28.58 -0.87 17.50
CA PRO A 44 28.52 0.57 17.65
C PRO A 44 27.15 1.07 17.21
N THR A 45 26.51 1.83 18.08
CA THR A 45 25.23 2.48 17.79
C THR A 45 25.40 3.32 16.53
N PRO A 46 24.60 3.11 15.47
CA PRO A 46 24.68 3.95 14.29
C PRO A 46 24.47 5.41 14.71
N ALA A 47 25.35 6.28 14.20
CA ALA A 47 25.22 7.71 14.43
C ALA A 47 23.82 8.17 14.04
N PRO A 48 23.19 9.10 14.77
CA PRO A 48 21.89 9.63 14.40
C PRO A 48 21.97 10.16 12.97
N VAL A 49 21.23 9.56 12.06
CA VAL A 49 21.01 10.14 10.74
C VAL A 49 20.28 11.45 11.02
N ALA A 50 20.86 12.57 10.65
CA ALA A 50 20.22 13.87 10.77
C ALA A 50 18.88 13.77 10.03
N GLU A 51 17.78 13.82 10.76
CA GLU A 51 16.46 13.91 10.16
C GLU A 51 16.43 15.15 9.27
N PRO A 52 16.04 15.03 7.99
CA PRO A 52 15.89 16.20 7.15
C PRO A 52 14.92 17.17 7.84
N THR A 53 15.39 18.38 8.10
CA THR A 53 14.55 19.44 8.66
C THR A 53 13.31 19.56 7.78
N PRO A 54 12.10 19.41 8.32
CA PRO A 54 10.89 19.62 7.53
C PRO A 54 10.98 21.03 6.95
N SER A 55 11.11 21.13 5.64
CA SER A 55 11.01 22.42 5.00
C SER A 55 9.57 22.88 5.20
N ASP A 56 9.34 24.08 5.73
CA ASP A 56 8.01 24.69 5.91
C ASP A 56 7.26 24.93 4.57
N ARG A 57 7.65 24.19 3.56
CA ARG A 57 7.08 24.30 2.23
C ARG A 57 5.78 23.50 2.14
N TRP A 58 4.67 24.16 2.49
CA TRP A 58 3.34 23.65 2.21
C TRP A 58 3.11 23.62 0.70
N VAL A 59 2.91 22.42 0.16
CA VAL A 59 2.53 22.25 -1.25
C VAL A 59 1.05 21.95 -1.30
N SER A 60 0.30 22.77 -2.05
CA SER A 60 -1.11 22.48 -2.30
C SER A 60 -1.21 21.24 -3.19
N ILE A 61 -1.82 20.19 -2.67
CA ILE A 61 -2.03 18.92 -3.39
C ILE A 61 -2.82 19.15 -4.68
N GLN A 62 -3.82 20.02 -4.64
CA GLN A 62 -4.66 20.31 -5.80
C GLN A 62 -3.99 21.27 -6.79
N GLY A 63 -3.02 22.06 -6.33
CA GLY A 63 -2.30 23.04 -7.13
C GLY A 63 -0.97 22.54 -7.68
N ALA A 64 -0.54 21.32 -7.36
CA ALA A 64 0.70 20.77 -7.89
C ALA A 64 0.59 20.51 -9.38
N THR A 65 1.55 21.04 -10.14
CA THR A 65 1.69 20.78 -11.57
C THR A 65 2.48 19.51 -11.83
N CYS A 66 2.37 18.98 -13.03
CA CYS A 66 3.18 17.87 -13.51
C CYS A 66 4.67 18.17 -13.44
N GLU A 67 5.08 19.38 -13.82
CA GLU A 67 6.47 19.83 -13.69
C GLU A 67 7.02 19.68 -12.26
N ARG A 68 6.26 20.18 -11.27
CA ARG A 68 6.64 20.07 -9.87
C ARG A 68 6.70 18.63 -9.36
N LEU A 69 5.84 17.77 -9.87
CA LEU A 69 5.88 16.34 -9.55
C LEU A 69 7.17 15.70 -10.06
N LEU A 70 7.56 16.01 -11.29
CA LEU A 70 8.77 15.44 -11.92
C LEU A 70 10.08 15.99 -11.33
N GLU A 71 10.05 17.17 -10.71
CA GLU A 71 11.20 17.77 -10.01
C GLU A 71 11.50 17.11 -8.64
N LEU A 72 10.56 16.32 -8.10
CA LEU A 72 10.77 15.62 -6.85
C LEU A 72 11.87 14.56 -6.98
N SER A 73 12.54 14.25 -5.85
CA SER A 73 13.39 13.07 -5.76
C SER A 73 12.57 11.80 -6.05
N SER A 74 13.22 10.70 -6.42
CA SER A 74 12.53 9.43 -6.69
C SER A 74 11.64 9.00 -5.51
N ASP A 75 12.15 9.12 -4.29
CA ASP A 75 11.45 8.69 -3.08
C ASP A 75 10.26 9.60 -2.76
N ASP A 76 10.44 10.92 -2.86
CA ASP A 76 9.35 11.89 -2.66
C ASP A 76 8.28 11.74 -3.74
N ARG A 77 8.68 11.47 -4.96
CA ARG A 77 7.75 11.25 -6.08
C ARG A 77 6.93 9.97 -5.88
N ALA A 78 7.57 8.88 -5.46
CA ALA A 78 6.86 7.65 -5.12
C ALA A 78 5.85 7.87 -3.98
N ALA A 79 6.25 8.59 -2.92
CA ALA A 79 5.34 8.95 -1.83
C ALA A 79 4.17 9.82 -2.30
N ALA A 80 4.43 10.82 -3.14
CA ALA A 80 3.41 11.67 -3.75
C ALA A 80 2.45 10.85 -4.64
N SER A 81 2.99 9.90 -5.42
CA SER A 81 2.21 9.01 -6.29
C SER A 81 1.24 8.17 -5.48
N LEU A 82 1.70 7.52 -4.42
CA LEU A 82 0.84 6.75 -3.51
C LEU A 82 -0.27 7.60 -2.90
N PHE A 83 0.07 8.84 -2.52
CA PHE A 83 -0.91 9.78 -2.00
C PHE A 83 -1.98 10.09 -3.06
N TYR A 84 -1.59 10.44 -4.30
CA TYR A 84 -2.54 10.76 -5.37
C TYR A 84 -3.39 9.56 -5.76
N ILE A 85 -2.82 8.36 -5.80
CA ILE A 85 -3.57 7.11 -6.06
C ILE A 85 -4.63 6.89 -4.97
N GLY A 86 -4.26 7.02 -3.69
CA GLY A 86 -5.20 6.92 -2.57
C GLY A 86 -6.30 7.98 -2.62
N TYR A 87 -5.94 9.22 -2.97
CA TYR A 87 -6.89 10.30 -3.18
C TYR A 87 -7.90 10.00 -4.29
N GLN A 88 -7.44 9.47 -5.43
CA GLN A 88 -8.34 9.07 -6.51
C GLN A 88 -9.22 7.88 -6.11
N ALA A 89 -8.68 6.89 -5.41
CA ALA A 89 -9.46 5.75 -4.90
C ALA A 89 -10.62 6.24 -4.02
N ALA A 90 -10.34 7.16 -3.10
CA ALA A 90 -11.37 7.76 -2.25
C ALA A 90 -12.43 8.52 -3.06
N ARG A 91 -12.02 9.31 -4.05
CA ARG A 91 -12.93 10.05 -4.94
C ARG A 91 -13.82 9.15 -5.79
N PHE A 92 -13.33 7.99 -6.19
CA PHE A 92 -14.09 6.99 -6.95
C PHE A 92 -14.86 6.01 -6.05
N GLY A 93 -14.81 6.19 -4.73
CA GLY A 93 -15.51 5.32 -3.77
C GLY A 93 -14.93 3.91 -3.69
N SER A 94 -13.70 3.70 -4.14
CA SER A 94 -13.03 2.42 -4.05
C SER A 94 -12.64 2.11 -2.61
N ARG A 95 -12.90 0.89 -2.17
CA ARG A 95 -12.51 0.38 -0.84
C ARG A 95 -11.25 -0.50 -0.88
N ALA A 96 -10.76 -0.78 -2.07
CA ALA A 96 -9.57 -1.59 -2.30
C ALA A 96 -8.83 -1.07 -3.54
N ILE A 97 -7.53 -1.24 -3.56
CA ILE A 97 -6.65 -0.90 -4.69
C ILE A 97 -5.84 -2.15 -5.03
N ASN A 98 -5.67 -2.42 -6.32
CA ASN A 98 -4.74 -3.46 -6.76
C ASN A 98 -3.30 -2.94 -6.62
N VAL A 99 -2.63 -3.36 -5.54
CA VAL A 99 -1.26 -2.91 -5.23
C VAL A 99 -0.27 -3.29 -6.32
N ALA A 100 -0.47 -4.45 -7.00
CA ALA A 100 0.40 -4.88 -8.09
C ALA A 100 0.32 -3.98 -9.34
N ALA A 101 -0.74 -3.18 -9.47
CA ALA A 101 -0.92 -2.26 -10.58
C ALA A 101 -0.43 -0.82 -10.27
N ILE A 102 0.03 -0.55 -9.04
CA ILE A 102 0.53 0.78 -8.66
C ILE A 102 1.69 1.23 -9.55
N PRO A 103 2.73 0.42 -9.81
CA PRO A 103 3.84 0.84 -10.67
C PRO A 103 3.39 1.27 -12.07
N ASN A 104 2.41 0.57 -12.65
CA ASN A 104 1.87 0.92 -13.96
C ASN A 104 1.12 2.26 -13.93
N ALA A 105 0.45 2.57 -12.82
CA ALA A 105 -0.23 3.84 -12.65
C ALA A 105 0.77 5.00 -12.50
N GLU A 106 1.87 4.77 -11.81
CA GLU A 106 2.96 5.73 -11.65
C GLU A 106 3.61 6.03 -13.00
N GLU A 107 4.03 4.99 -13.72
CA GLU A 107 4.63 5.12 -15.05
C GLU A 107 3.71 5.88 -16.02
N TRP A 108 2.42 5.54 -16.00
CA TRP A 108 1.44 6.23 -16.84
C TRP A 108 1.33 7.72 -16.48
N ALA A 109 1.26 8.04 -15.17
CA ALA A 109 1.15 9.42 -14.70
C ALA A 109 2.42 10.22 -15.02
N GLU A 110 3.60 9.63 -14.86
CA GLU A 110 4.89 10.26 -15.19
C GLU A 110 5.00 10.54 -16.69
N SER A 111 4.64 9.57 -17.52
CA SER A 111 4.63 9.75 -18.99
C SER A 111 3.69 10.88 -19.40
N TYR A 112 2.47 10.89 -18.86
CA TYR A 112 1.54 11.99 -19.10
C TYR A 112 2.11 13.34 -18.64
N CYS A 113 2.75 13.37 -17.47
CA CYS A 113 3.34 14.59 -16.93
C CYS A 113 4.51 15.09 -17.76
N ALA A 114 5.32 14.19 -18.34
CA ALA A 114 6.42 14.57 -19.23
C ALA A 114 5.91 15.28 -20.50
N GLU A 115 4.77 14.85 -21.02
CA GLU A 115 4.15 15.46 -22.19
C GLU A 115 3.37 16.74 -21.85
N HIS A 116 2.94 16.90 -20.59
CA HIS A 116 2.04 17.96 -20.17
C HIS A 116 2.49 18.68 -18.89
N PRO A 117 3.68 19.31 -18.84
CA PRO A 117 4.28 19.83 -17.61
C PRO A 117 3.41 20.86 -16.88
N GLY A 118 2.67 21.68 -17.60
CA GLY A 118 1.77 22.71 -17.04
C GLY A 118 0.43 22.16 -16.54
N ARG A 119 0.12 20.88 -16.73
CA ARG A 119 -1.13 20.28 -16.24
C ARG A 119 -1.04 19.92 -14.76
N SER A 120 -2.21 19.71 -14.16
CA SER A 120 -2.29 19.28 -12.76
C SER A 120 -1.88 17.82 -12.58
N ALA A 121 -1.01 17.56 -11.59
CA ALA A 121 -0.66 16.19 -11.18
C ALA A 121 -1.90 15.39 -10.77
N VAL A 122 -2.89 16.02 -10.12
CA VAL A 122 -4.18 15.37 -9.77
C VAL A 122 -4.89 14.83 -11.01
N GLU A 123 -4.84 15.56 -12.13
CA GLU A 123 -5.44 15.13 -13.39
C GLU A 123 -4.70 13.93 -13.98
N ALA A 124 -3.36 13.95 -13.97
CA ALA A 124 -2.54 12.83 -14.43
C ALA A 124 -2.90 11.54 -13.69
N PHE A 125 -2.92 11.60 -12.35
CA PHE A 125 -3.29 10.45 -11.54
C PHE A 125 -4.76 10.05 -11.65
N ARG A 126 -5.65 10.98 -11.94
CA ARG A 126 -7.06 10.65 -12.23
C ARG A 126 -7.18 9.78 -13.47
N GLN A 127 -6.44 10.09 -14.51
CA GLN A 127 -6.44 9.31 -15.74
C GLN A 127 -5.71 7.98 -15.55
N ALA A 128 -4.53 7.98 -14.91
CA ALA A 128 -3.80 6.77 -14.56
C ALA A 128 -4.68 5.78 -13.77
N TYR A 129 -5.38 6.27 -12.76
CA TYR A 129 -6.28 5.46 -11.95
C TYR A 129 -7.38 4.78 -12.78
N ARG A 130 -7.95 5.49 -13.73
CA ARG A 130 -9.00 4.94 -14.61
C ARG A 130 -8.48 3.88 -15.57
N GLN A 131 -7.22 4.02 -16.01
CA GLN A 131 -6.61 3.15 -17.00
C GLN A 131 -6.06 1.85 -16.37
N THR A 132 -5.55 1.93 -15.14
CA THR A 132 -4.71 0.86 -14.59
C THR A 132 -5.25 0.23 -13.30
N LEU A 133 -6.04 0.97 -12.52
CA LEU A 133 -6.42 0.57 -11.15
C LEU A 133 -7.92 0.31 -10.96
N ARG A 134 -8.71 0.43 -12.02
CA ARG A 134 -10.16 0.22 -12.00
C ARG A 134 -10.56 -1.19 -12.37
#